data_f7fa714ecbaf041146257b210ea7a123
#
_entry.id   f7fa714ecbaf041146257b210ea7a123
#
_cell.length_a   1.000
_cell.length_b   1.000
_cell.length_c   1.000
_cell.angle_alpha   90.00
_cell.angle_beta   90.00
_cell.angle_gamma   90.00
#
_symmetry.space_group_name_H-M   'P 1'
#
loop_
_entity.id
_entity.type
_entity.pdbx_description
1 polymer ?
#
loop_
_entity_poly.entity_id
_entity_poly.type
_entity_poly.pdbx_seq_one_letter_code
_entity_poly.pdbx_strand_id
1 'polypeptide(L)'
;MDGAIVLSGDFKKILYANAQLIPSHEIITKETGTRHRTAERTAKQTGELVISISQRRNIITIFKGNDRYILENTETVLNKANQAIQTLEKYKKVFDNKLNILNEYEFNDIVTLKNVIEAIQRAEMVMKIVEEIERQIYELGDDRKAC
;
A
#
# COMPACT_ATOMS: atom_id res chain seq x y z
N MET A 1 18.13 2.31 -22.61
CA MET A 1 16.99 1.73 -23.33
C MET A 1 15.83 2.70 -23.22
N ASP A 2 15.33 3.24 -24.34
CA ASP A 2 14.35 4.32 -24.31
C ASP A 2 12.91 3.86 -24.63
N GLY A 3 12.74 2.59 -25.03
CA GLY A 3 11.45 1.99 -25.32
C GLY A 3 10.88 1.11 -24.20
N ALA A 4 9.64 0.69 -24.39
CA ALA A 4 8.94 -0.20 -23.49
C ALA A 4 9.32 -1.67 -23.71
N ILE A 5 9.18 -2.47 -22.67
CA ILE A 5 9.17 -3.94 -22.73
C ILE A 5 7.71 -4.37 -22.65
N VAL A 6 7.26 -5.15 -23.64
CA VAL A 6 5.90 -5.71 -23.67
C VAL A 6 5.98 -7.18 -23.32
N LEU A 7 5.23 -7.58 -22.30
CA LEU A 7 5.13 -8.95 -21.81
C LEU A 7 3.85 -9.62 -22.32
N SER A 8 3.85 -10.96 -22.37
CA SER A 8 2.63 -11.73 -22.58
C SER A 8 1.69 -11.60 -21.38
N GLY A 9 0.39 -11.88 -21.58
CA GLY A 9 -0.62 -11.75 -20.49
C GLY A 9 -0.37 -12.68 -19.28
N ASP A 10 0.42 -13.74 -19.46
CA ASP A 10 0.87 -14.64 -18.39
C ASP A 10 2.22 -14.24 -17.75
N PHE A 11 2.79 -13.11 -18.18
CA PHE A 11 4.08 -12.55 -17.76
C PHE A 11 5.30 -13.45 -17.97
N LYS A 12 5.17 -14.56 -18.73
CA LYS A 12 6.25 -15.53 -18.92
C LYS A 12 7.15 -15.24 -20.11
N LYS A 13 6.70 -14.42 -21.06
CA LYS A 13 7.43 -14.15 -22.31
C LYS A 13 7.51 -12.66 -22.60
N ILE A 14 8.66 -12.22 -23.09
CA ILE A 14 8.82 -10.89 -23.66
C ILE A 14 8.36 -10.97 -25.11
N LEU A 15 7.32 -10.21 -25.47
CA LEU A 15 6.80 -10.14 -26.83
C LEU A 15 7.58 -9.10 -27.66
N TYR A 16 7.85 -7.94 -27.07
CA TYR A 16 8.59 -6.86 -27.71
C TYR A 16 9.54 -6.22 -26.70
N ALA A 17 10.73 -5.86 -27.17
CA ALA A 17 11.71 -5.08 -26.42
C ALA A 17 12.02 -3.80 -27.18
N ASN A 18 12.20 -2.69 -26.46
CA ASN A 18 12.45 -1.36 -27.03
C ASN A 18 11.29 -0.86 -27.92
N ALA A 19 10.05 -1.21 -27.59
CA ALA A 19 8.89 -0.79 -28.35
C ALA A 19 8.52 0.67 -28.05
N GLN A 20 8.18 1.43 -29.11
CA GLN A 20 7.65 2.78 -28.95
C GLN A 20 6.13 2.71 -28.81
N LEU A 21 5.62 3.11 -27.63
CA LEU A 21 4.19 3.18 -27.37
C LEU A 21 3.66 4.52 -27.88
N ILE A 22 2.61 4.47 -28.70
CA ILE A 22 1.97 5.66 -29.31
C ILE A 22 0.48 5.64 -28.97
N PRO A 23 0.10 5.94 -27.71
CA PRO A 23 -1.31 6.05 -27.34
C PRO A 23 -1.92 7.36 -27.85
N SER A 24 -3.26 7.41 -27.91
CA SER A 24 -3.98 8.63 -28.32
C SER A 24 -3.63 9.82 -27.43
N HIS A 25 -3.37 10.96 -28.07
CA HIS A 25 -3.07 12.23 -27.38
C HIS A 25 -4.30 12.87 -26.72
N GLU A 26 -5.50 12.47 -27.12
CA GLU A 26 -6.77 12.96 -26.56
C GLU A 26 -7.03 12.50 -25.13
N ILE A 27 -6.37 11.40 -24.71
CA ILE A 27 -6.50 10.87 -23.36
C ILE A 27 -5.85 11.84 -22.37
N ILE A 28 -6.67 12.38 -21.47
CA ILE A 28 -6.21 13.31 -20.42
C ILE A 28 -5.36 12.57 -19.41
N THR A 29 -4.21 13.16 -19.08
CA THR A 29 -3.25 12.64 -18.10
C THR A 29 -2.96 13.65 -17.01
N LYS A 30 -2.68 13.17 -15.80
CA LYS A 30 -2.23 13.98 -14.66
C LYS A 30 -0.70 13.99 -14.53
N GLU A 31 -0.02 13.16 -15.29
CA GLU A 31 1.45 13.02 -15.23
C GLU A 31 2.20 14.13 -15.96
N THR A 32 3.39 14.48 -15.46
CA THR A 32 4.20 15.59 -16.01
C THR A 32 5.32 15.13 -16.94
N GLY A 33 5.80 13.90 -16.87
CA GLY A 33 6.88 13.38 -17.71
C GLY A 33 6.38 12.69 -18.98
N THR A 34 7.08 12.80 -20.11
CA THR A 34 6.66 12.19 -21.39
C THR A 34 6.44 10.68 -21.24
N ARG A 35 7.38 9.96 -20.61
CA ARG A 35 7.27 8.51 -20.39
C ARG A 35 6.09 8.14 -19.51
N HIS A 36 5.88 8.88 -18.41
CA HIS A 36 4.76 8.63 -17.49
C HIS A 36 3.41 8.96 -18.14
N ARG A 37 3.33 10.05 -18.93
CA ARG A 37 2.13 10.36 -19.70
C ARG A 37 1.80 9.28 -20.73
N THR A 38 2.83 8.78 -21.43
CA THR A 38 2.65 7.66 -22.37
C THR A 38 2.17 6.41 -21.64
N ALA A 39 2.77 6.06 -20.51
CA ALA A 39 2.37 4.91 -19.70
C ALA A 39 0.91 5.01 -19.21
N GLU A 40 0.51 6.16 -18.64
CA GLU A 40 -0.85 6.40 -18.18
C GLU A 40 -1.86 6.34 -19.33
N ARG A 41 -1.56 6.97 -20.49
CA ARG A 41 -2.42 6.92 -21.69
C ARG A 41 -2.57 5.50 -22.21
N THR A 42 -1.47 4.75 -22.29
CA THR A 42 -1.51 3.35 -22.75
C THR A 42 -2.37 2.50 -21.83
N ALA A 43 -2.20 2.62 -20.52
CA ALA A 43 -3.02 1.89 -19.55
C ALA A 43 -4.51 2.23 -19.68
N LYS A 44 -4.86 3.52 -19.82
CA LYS A 44 -6.24 3.97 -20.03
C LYS A 44 -6.84 3.49 -21.34
N GLN A 45 -6.05 3.48 -22.41
CA GLN A 45 -6.50 3.07 -23.74
C GLN A 45 -6.71 1.56 -23.85
N THR A 46 -5.81 0.78 -23.26
CA THR A 46 -5.81 -0.70 -23.39
C THR A 46 -6.54 -1.40 -22.25
N GLY A 47 -6.65 -0.76 -21.08
CA GLY A 47 -7.10 -1.40 -19.83
C GLY A 47 -6.06 -2.32 -19.19
N GLU A 48 -4.87 -2.45 -19.80
CA GLU A 48 -3.82 -3.35 -19.36
C GLU A 48 -2.93 -2.72 -18.29
N LEU A 49 -2.20 -3.59 -17.59
CA LEU A 49 -1.23 -3.19 -16.56
C LEU A 49 0.00 -2.57 -17.23
N VAL A 50 0.34 -1.35 -16.84
CA VAL A 50 1.54 -0.66 -17.31
C VAL A 50 2.36 -0.19 -16.11
N ILE A 51 3.64 -0.56 -16.07
CA ILE A 51 4.58 -0.16 -15.03
C ILE A 51 5.55 0.86 -15.60
N SER A 52 5.62 2.03 -14.99
CA SER A 52 6.56 3.09 -15.35
C SER A 52 7.62 3.26 -14.25
N ILE A 53 8.88 3.13 -14.64
CA ILE A 53 10.04 3.24 -13.73
C ILE A 53 10.78 4.54 -14.05
N SER A 54 10.87 5.43 -13.08
CA SER A 54 11.65 6.67 -13.17
C SER A 54 12.94 6.53 -12.38
N GLN A 55 14.03 6.20 -13.07
CA GLN A 55 15.35 6.13 -12.45
C GLN A 55 15.77 7.48 -11.83
N ARG A 56 15.46 8.60 -12.48
CA ARG A 56 15.82 9.95 -12.01
C ARG A 56 15.12 10.33 -10.71
N ARG A 57 13.86 9.89 -10.51
CA ARG A 57 13.05 10.19 -9.32
C ARG A 57 13.02 9.05 -8.32
N ASN A 58 13.59 7.90 -8.67
CA ASN A 58 13.51 6.65 -7.90
C ASN A 58 12.06 6.28 -7.54
N ILE A 59 11.16 6.42 -8.54
CA ILE A 59 9.72 6.19 -8.37
C ILE A 59 9.29 5.13 -9.39
N ILE A 60 8.54 4.15 -8.89
CA ILE A 60 7.84 3.16 -9.71
C ILE A 60 6.35 3.49 -9.63
N THR A 61 5.71 3.65 -10.78
CA THR A 61 4.28 3.92 -10.86
C THR A 61 3.60 2.81 -11.65
N ILE A 62 2.55 2.25 -11.09
CA ILE A 62 1.72 1.21 -11.70
C ILE A 62 0.42 1.86 -12.17
N PHE A 63 0.05 1.61 -13.42
CA PHE A 63 -1.20 2.07 -14.02
C PHE A 63 -2.02 0.86 -14.48
N LYS A 64 -3.32 0.86 -14.19
CA LYS A 64 -4.28 -0.14 -14.71
C LYS A 64 -5.59 0.57 -15.02
N GLY A 65 -5.92 0.71 -16.30
CA GLY A 65 -7.06 1.51 -16.71
C GLY A 65 -6.96 2.93 -16.17
N ASN A 66 -7.89 3.33 -15.30
CA ASN A 66 -7.91 4.65 -14.66
C ASN A 66 -7.19 4.71 -13.32
N ASP A 67 -6.81 3.55 -12.77
CA ASP A 67 -6.16 3.46 -11.48
C ASP A 67 -4.66 3.72 -11.60
N ARG A 68 -4.15 4.42 -10.59
CA ARG A 68 -2.74 4.78 -10.49
C ARG A 68 -2.26 4.47 -9.08
N TYR A 69 -1.20 3.71 -8.99
CA TYR A 69 -0.52 3.40 -7.74
C TYR A 69 0.97 3.76 -7.84
N ILE A 70 1.48 4.49 -6.87
CA ILE A 70 2.90 4.84 -6.78
C ILE A 70 3.51 3.98 -5.68
N LEU A 71 4.51 3.16 -6.04
CA LEU A 71 5.32 2.45 -5.05
C LEU A 71 6.23 3.44 -4.34
N GLU A 72 6.15 3.48 -3.04
CA GLU A 72 7.04 4.28 -2.21
C GLU A 72 8.43 3.65 -2.13
N ASN A 73 9.43 4.46 -1.78
CA ASN A 73 10.77 3.98 -1.53
C ASN A 73 10.75 3.04 -0.30
N THR A 74 11.46 1.92 -0.36
CA THR A 74 11.59 0.92 0.70
C THR A 74 11.94 1.54 2.06
N GLU A 75 12.85 2.51 2.09
CA GLU A 75 13.23 3.22 3.31
C GLU A 75 12.05 4.00 3.92
N THR A 76 11.25 4.66 3.07
CA THR A 76 10.04 5.38 3.52
C THR A 76 9.01 4.42 4.09
N VAL A 77 8.77 3.28 3.43
CA VAL A 77 7.83 2.27 3.91
C VAL A 77 8.30 1.66 5.22
N LEU A 78 9.62 1.34 5.36
CA LEU A 78 10.20 0.85 6.60
C LEU A 78 10.05 1.86 7.75
N ASN A 79 10.28 3.13 7.50
CA ASN A 79 10.12 4.17 8.51
C ASN A 79 8.66 4.29 8.97
N LYS A 80 7.71 4.23 8.04
CA LYS A 80 6.27 4.20 8.35
C LYS A 80 5.90 2.95 9.17
N ALA A 81 6.38 1.79 8.77
CA ALA A 81 6.15 0.53 9.50
C ALA A 81 6.69 0.59 10.93
N ASN A 82 7.92 1.09 11.12
CA ASN A 82 8.50 1.26 12.45
C ASN A 82 7.69 2.24 13.32
N GLN A 83 7.22 3.35 12.75
CA GLN A 83 6.36 4.30 13.44
C GLN A 83 5.01 3.68 13.82
N ALA A 84 4.42 2.89 12.93
CA ALA A 84 3.17 2.18 13.18
C ALA A 84 3.34 1.13 14.30
N ILE A 85 4.44 0.37 14.31
CA ILE A 85 4.76 -0.60 15.36
C ILE A 85 4.89 0.10 16.73
N GLN A 86 5.64 1.20 16.81
CA GLN A 86 5.77 1.97 18.07
C GLN A 86 4.40 2.50 18.56
N THR A 87 3.55 2.90 17.62
CA THR A 87 2.20 3.35 17.92
C THR A 87 1.34 2.18 18.41
N LEU A 88 1.44 1.02 17.77
CA LEU A 88 0.75 -0.21 18.17
C LEU A 88 1.11 -0.61 19.60
N GLU A 89 2.40 -0.60 19.95
CA GLU A 89 2.87 -0.92 21.32
C GLU A 89 2.23 0.00 22.37
N LYS A 90 2.15 1.31 22.10
CA LYS A 90 1.50 2.29 22.99
C LYS A 90 0.00 2.02 23.14
N TYR A 91 -0.70 1.78 22.03
CA TYR A 91 -2.14 1.51 22.08
C TYR A 91 -2.44 0.17 22.74
N LYS A 92 -1.63 -0.86 22.47
CA LYS A 92 -1.73 -2.16 23.13
C LYS A 92 -1.62 -2.01 24.65
N LYS A 93 -0.62 -1.28 25.14
CA LYS A 93 -0.44 -1.03 26.58
C LYS A 93 -1.65 -0.35 27.22
N VAL A 94 -2.24 0.64 26.51
CA VAL A 94 -3.47 1.32 26.98
C VAL A 94 -4.65 0.37 26.99
N PHE A 95 -4.77 -0.47 25.96
CA PHE A 95 -5.81 -1.49 25.87
C PHE A 95 -5.72 -2.53 26.99
N ASP A 96 -4.52 -3.10 27.22
CA ASP A 96 -4.27 -4.06 28.29
C ASP A 96 -4.62 -3.47 29.67
N ASN A 97 -4.26 -2.21 29.93
CA ASN A 97 -4.65 -1.52 31.16
C ASN A 97 -6.18 -1.38 31.29
N LYS A 98 -6.89 -1.06 30.21
CA LYS A 98 -8.35 -0.96 30.23
C LYS A 98 -9.03 -2.31 30.44
N LEU A 99 -8.47 -3.39 29.88
CA LEU A 99 -8.96 -4.75 30.14
C LEU A 99 -8.78 -5.15 31.61
N ASN A 100 -7.61 -4.84 32.20
CA ASN A 100 -7.36 -5.15 33.60
C ASN A 100 -8.35 -4.42 34.53
N ILE A 101 -8.60 -3.13 34.27
CA ILE A 101 -9.60 -2.35 35.01
C ILE A 101 -11.03 -2.93 34.83
N LEU A 102 -11.35 -3.35 33.60
CA LEU A 102 -12.65 -3.96 33.32
C LEU A 102 -12.83 -5.28 34.09
N ASN A 103 -11.78 -6.12 34.12
CA ASN A 103 -11.78 -7.35 34.90
C ASN A 103 -11.96 -7.11 36.41
N GLU A 104 -11.28 -6.09 36.99
CA GLU A 104 -11.46 -5.70 38.38
C GLU A 104 -12.91 -5.25 38.68
N TYR A 105 -13.50 -4.50 37.74
CA TYR A 105 -14.89 -4.04 37.89
C TYR A 105 -15.88 -5.20 37.76
N GLU A 106 -15.59 -6.18 36.90
CA GLU A 106 -16.41 -7.39 36.76
C GLU A 106 -16.39 -8.21 38.05
N PHE A 107 -15.23 -8.40 38.68
CA PHE A 107 -15.12 -9.08 39.98
C PHE A 107 -15.91 -8.38 41.10
N ASN A 108 -16.08 -7.08 41.02
CA ASN A 108 -16.78 -6.29 42.02
C ASN A 108 -18.23 -5.98 41.66
N ASP A 109 -18.77 -6.55 40.57
CA ASP A 109 -20.14 -6.29 40.05
C ASP A 109 -20.45 -4.80 39.78
N ILE A 110 -19.44 -3.99 39.42
CA ILE A 110 -19.55 -2.55 39.18
C ILE A 110 -19.29 -2.13 37.74
N VAL A 111 -19.31 -3.09 36.79
CA VAL A 111 -19.12 -2.81 35.37
C VAL A 111 -20.20 -1.90 34.84
N THR A 112 -19.79 -0.84 34.16
CA THR A 112 -20.71 0.06 33.47
C THR A 112 -20.58 -0.12 31.94
N LEU A 113 -21.69 0.16 31.23
CA LEU A 113 -21.70 0.15 29.77
C LEU A 113 -20.58 1.04 29.17
N LYS A 114 -20.28 2.15 29.81
CA LYS A 114 -19.20 3.06 29.44
C LYS A 114 -17.85 2.34 29.43
N ASN A 115 -17.53 1.55 30.46
CA ASN A 115 -16.27 0.83 30.58
C ASN A 115 -16.10 -0.18 29.44
N VAL A 116 -17.16 -0.88 29.07
CA VAL A 116 -17.17 -1.84 27.96
C VAL A 116 -16.98 -1.12 26.64
N ILE A 117 -17.69 -0.04 26.38
CA ILE A 117 -17.56 0.75 25.15
C ILE A 117 -16.13 1.30 25.00
N GLU A 118 -15.53 1.82 26.08
CA GLU A 118 -14.14 2.30 26.06
C GLU A 118 -13.14 1.19 25.70
N ALA A 119 -13.32 -0.03 26.22
CA ALA A 119 -12.48 -1.18 25.88
C ALA A 119 -12.63 -1.56 24.40
N ILE A 120 -13.86 -1.63 23.88
CA ILE A 120 -14.14 -1.94 22.47
C ILE A 120 -13.52 -0.88 21.54
N GLN A 121 -13.67 0.40 21.85
CA GLN A 121 -13.06 1.48 21.07
C GLN A 121 -11.52 1.36 21.00
N ARG A 122 -10.87 0.96 22.10
CA ARG A 122 -9.41 0.74 22.11
C ARG A 122 -9.01 -0.49 21.30
N ALA A 123 -9.78 -1.57 21.37
CA ALA A 123 -9.58 -2.74 20.53
C ALA A 123 -9.66 -2.38 19.03
N GLU A 124 -10.67 -1.63 18.62
CA GLU A 124 -10.85 -1.14 17.25
C GLU A 124 -9.64 -0.31 16.77
N MET A 125 -9.12 0.58 17.63
CA MET A 125 -7.94 1.39 17.29
C MET A 125 -6.70 0.51 17.08
N VAL A 126 -6.50 -0.52 17.90
CA VAL A 126 -5.41 -1.50 17.74
C VAL A 126 -5.55 -2.24 16.41
N MET A 127 -6.75 -2.72 16.07
CA MET A 127 -7.00 -3.44 14.83
C MET A 127 -6.71 -2.59 13.59
N LYS A 128 -7.10 -1.32 13.57
CA LYS A 128 -6.80 -0.40 12.45
C LYS A 128 -5.30 -0.22 12.21
N ILE A 129 -4.51 -0.15 13.29
CA ILE A 129 -3.05 -0.03 13.17
C ILE A 129 -2.45 -1.34 12.64
N VAL A 130 -2.97 -2.50 13.06
CA VAL A 130 -2.54 -3.80 12.53
C VAL A 130 -2.78 -3.88 11.02
N GLU A 131 -3.97 -3.51 10.55
CA GLU A 131 -4.31 -3.48 9.12
C GLU A 131 -3.38 -2.56 8.31
N GLU A 132 -2.98 -1.41 8.90
CA GLU A 132 -2.03 -0.51 8.28
C GLU A 132 -0.63 -1.13 8.16
N ILE A 133 -0.15 -1.80 9.22
CA ILE A 133 1.14 -2.52 9.21
C ILE A 133 1.13 -3.65 8.18
N GLU A 134 0.06 -4.45 8.12
CA GLU A 134 -0.09 -5.53 7.14
C GLU A 134 0.00 -5.00 5.71
N ARG A 135 -0.65 -3.86 5.42
CA ARG A 135 -0.56 -3.21 4.10
C ARG A 135 0.86 -2.82 3.76
N GLN A 136 1.61 -2.27 4.71
CA GLN A 136 3.02 -1.88 4.52
C GLN A 136 3.92 -3.10 4.30
N ILE A 137 3.65 -4.22 4.99
CA ILE A 137 4.37 -5.49 4.76
C ILE A 137 4.12 -6.00 3.34
N TYR A 138 2.88 -5.94 2.84
CA TYR A 138 2.57 -6.32 1.45
C TYR A 138 3.29 -5.42 0.44
N GLU A 139 3.44 -4.13 0.73
CA GLU A 139 4.14 -3.17 -0.13
C GLU A 139 5.65 -3.42 -0.17
N LEU A 140 6.25 -3.86 0.93
CA LEU A 140 7.66 -4.26 1.00
C LEU A 140 7.96 -5.58 0.25
N GLY A 141 6.93 -6.38 -0.02
CA GLY A 141 7.07 -7.69 -0.64
C GLY A 141 7.39 -8.80 0.38
N ASP A 142 7.07 -10.04 -0.01
CA ASP A 142 7.36 -11.22 0.81
C ASP A 142 8.72 -11.81 0.39
N ASP A 143 9.80 -11.37 1.05
CA ASP A 143 11.16 -11.89 0.82
C ASP A 143 11.31 -13.40 1.09
N ARG A 144 10.28 -14.05 1.64
CA ARG A 144 10.29 -15.49 1.95
C ARG A 144 10.17 -16.40 0.73
N LYS A 145 9.97 -15.85 -0.48
CA LYS A 145 9.92 -16.63 -1.74
C LYS A 145 11.16 -16.52 -2.61
N ALA A 146 12.22 -15.89 -2.12
CA ALA A 146 13.47 -15.71 -2.84
C ALA A 146 14.60 -16.66 -2.37
N CYS A 147 14.25 -17.83 -1.82
CA CYS A 147 15.18 -18.94 -1.57
C CYS A 147 14.71 -20.21 -2.27
#